data_b7f65087ae6a91bad00f29376f5c7fa4
#
_entry.id   b7f65087ae6a91bad00f29376f5c7fa4
#
_cell.length_a   1.000
_cell.length_b   1.000
_cell.length_c   1.000
_cell.angle_alpha   90.00
_cell.angle_beta   90.00
_cell.angle_gamma   90.00
#
_symmetry.space_group_name_H-M   'P 1'
#
loop_
_entity.id
_entity.type
_entity.pdbx_description
1 polymer ?
#
loop_
_entity_poly.entity_id
_entity_poly.type
_entity_poly.pdbx_seq_one_letter_code
_entity_poly.pdbx_strand_id
1 'polypeptide(L)'
;MFRRLLMIIVLAVTLVACGAQPVAPTATPQGLRQVTLAMSYIPNIQFAPYYVAVAKGYYKDVGIDVTFDYNFENDVVQRAAAWPESKVAFATASGTSVLLARQQGLAVRTVETLYQKFPVVFFAKSATGLKSVNDLKGKTVGIPGRFGESLYALMAILYASKLDESAMTVQEIGFTQAQMVLEDKIQVGVGYAMNEPVILRQMNQQVDILRVTDVYDLASNGIVVSEALITQDPDLVRTFVQASLRGLKDTLDNPDDAYKLSLSFIPEAQLGDPKLQRQVLQESLPFWQSDKTTSAGLGFTDVAVWAKTEQFMRAAKLLAGPVDVGAAFTNEFIK
;
A
#
# COMPACT_ATOMS: atom_id res chain seq x y z
N MET A 1 -48.65 -98.94 -6.53
CA MET A 1 -49.03 -97.67 -6.00
C MET A 1 -47.82 -96.96 -5.47
N PHE A 2 -47.21 -96.13 -6.33
CA PHE A 2 -45.92 -95.47 -6.10
C PHE A 2 -46.14 -93.98 -5.89
N ARG A 3 -45.69 -93.46 -4.71
CA ARG A 3 -45.73 -92.07 -4.33
C ARG A 3 -44.34 -91.54 -4.59
N ARG A 4 -44.15 -90.72 -5.61
CA ARG A 4 -42.89 -90.05 -5.90
C ARG A 4 -42.76 -88.79 -5.07
N LEU A 5 -41.70 -88.70 -4.26
CA LEU A 5 -41.28 -87.56 -3.46
C LEU A 5 -40.44 -86.65 -4.35
N LEU A 6 -40.88 -85.39 -4.51
CA LEU A 6 -40.16 -84.35 -5.24
C LEU A 6 -39.38 -83.51 -4.28
N MET A 7 -38.08 -83.56 -4.36
CA MET A 7 -37.17 -82.82 -3.51
C MET A 7 -36.89 -81.47 -4.21
N ILE A 8 -37.37 -80.37 -3.63
CA ILE A 8 -37.09 -79.01 -4.13
C ILE A 8 -35.84 -78.51 -3.47
N ILE A 9 -34.77 -78.26 -4.21
CA ILE A 9 -33.54 -77.62 -3.81
C ILE A 9 -33.76 -76.11 -3.96
N VAL A 10 -33.79 -75.37 -2.83
CA VAL A 10 -33.82 -73.91 -2.84
C VAL A 10 -32.36 -73.40 -2.89
N LEU A 11 -31.98 -72.85 -4.03
CA LEU A 11 -30.67 -72.20 -4.20
C LEU A 11 -30.73 -70.76 -3.67
N ALA A 12 -30.12 -70.49 -2.52
CA ALA A 12 -30.03 -69.14 -1.97
C ALA A 12 -28.93 -68.37 -2.73
N VAL A 13 -29.35 -67.40 -3.56
CA VAL A 13 -28.47 -66.43 -4.18
C VAL A 13 -28.23 -65.26 -3.21
N THR A 14 -27.04 -65.20 -2.65
CA THR A 14 -26.59 -64.03 -1.85
C THR A 14 -26.17 -62.91 -2.77
N LEU A 15 -26.99 -61.85 -2.91
CA LEU A 15 -26.65 -60.60 -3.56
C LEU A 15 -25.67 -59.82 -2.66
N VAL A 16 -24.39 -59.79 -3.05
CA VAL A 16 -23.41 -58.84 -2.49
C VAL A 16 -23.71 -57.46 -3.07
N ALA A 17 -24.41 -56.63 -2.28
CA ALA A 17 -24.60 -55.23 -2.60
C ALA A 17 -23.26 -54.50 -2.36
N CYS A 18 -22.49 -54.24 -3.45
CA CYS A 18 -21.40 -53.25 -3.44
C CYS A 18 -22.01 -51.88 -3.12
N GLY A 19 -21.85 -51.43 -1.87
CA GLY A 19 -22.19 -50.07 -1.47
C GLY A 19 -21.31 -49.07 -2.25
N ALA A 20 -21.86 -48.44 -3.28
CA ALA A 20 -21.27 -47.25 -3.85
C ALA A 20 -21.25 -46.16 -2.79
N GLN A 21 -20.07 -45.83 -2.25
CA GLN A 21 -19.91 -44.62 -1.42
C GLN A 21 -20.34 -43.40 -2.25
N PRO A 22 -21.13 -42.47 -1.69
CA PRO A 22 -21.41 -41.24 -2.39
C PRO A 22 -20.10 -40.47 -2.60
N VAL A 23 -19.71 -40.34 -3.87
CA VAL A 23 -18.61 -39.47 -4.30
C VAL A 23 -19.04 -38.07 -3.86
N ALA A 24 -18.31 -37.47 -2.91
CA ALA A 24 -18.51 -36.08 -2.54
C ALA A 24 -18.46 -35.23 -3.82
N PRO A 25 -19.37 -34.28 -4.02
CA PRO A 25 -19.35 -33.45 -5.22
C PRO A 25 -17.99 -32.78 -5.32
N THR A 26 -17.26 -33.10 -6.37
CA THR A 26 -16.03 -32.40 -6.75
C THR A 26 -16.42 -30.94 -6.95
N ALA A 27 -15.98 -30.04 -6.05
CA ALA A 27 -16.22 -28.62 -6.21
C ALA A 27 -15.73 -28.22 -7.60
N THR A 28 -16.62 -27.72 -8.44
CA THR A 28 -16.27 -27.12 -9.72
C THR A 28 -15.22 -26.06 -9.43
N PRO A 29 -14.09 -25.98 -10.14
CA PRO A 29 -13.13 -24.91 -9.92
C PRO A 29 -13.86 -23.58 -10.09
N GLN A 30 -14.14 -22.90 -8.99
CA GLN A 30 -14.72 -21.57 -9.05
C GLN A 30 -13.64 -20.68 -9.68
N GLY A 31 -13.95 -20.03 -10.82
CA GLY A 31 -13.00 -19.17 -11.51
C GLY A 31 -12.44 -18.11 -10.55
N LEU A 32 -11.18 -17.72 -10.73
CA LEU A 32 -10.54 -16.71 -9.87
C LEU A 32 -11.37 -15.42 -9.87
N ARG A 33 -11.60 -14.86 -8.70
CA ARG A 33 -12.27 -13.58 -8.54
C ARG A 33 -11.35 -12.45 -8.98
N GLN A 34 -11.78 -11.68 -9.97
CA GLN A 34 -11.04 -10.51 -10.45
C GLN A 34 -11.13 -9.39 -9.41
N VAL A 35 -9.98 -8.86 -8.99
CA VAL A 35 -9.86 -7.81 -7.98
C VAL A 35 -8.90 -6.74 -8.47
N THR A 36 -9.34 -5.49 -8.47
CA THR A 36 -8.47 -4.35 -8.76
C THR A 36 -7.89 -3.78 -7.48
N LEU A 37 -6.55 -3.69 -7.43
CA LEU A 37 -5.81 -2.86 -6.47
C LEU A 37 -5.37 -1.58 -7.18
N ALA A 38 -5.99 -0.46 -6.82
CA ALA A 38 -5.64 0.85 -7.34
C ALA A 38 -4.43 1.41 -6.59
N MET A 39 -3.37 1.70 -7.35
CA MET A 39 -2.07 2.13 -6.84
C MET A 39 -1.94 3.65 -6.94
N SER A 40 -1.54 4.30 -5.86
CA SER A 40 -1.50 5.77 -5.71
C SER A 40 -0.27 6.45 -6.34
N TYR A 41 0.48 5.75 -7.18
CA TYR A 41 1.67 6.25 -7.85
C TYR A 41 1.88 5.52 -9.18
N ILE A 42 2.87 5.94 -9.97
CA ILE A 42 3.29 5.21 -11.18
C ILE A 42 3.89 3.84 -10.84
N PRO A 43 3.90 2.85 -11.77
CA PRO A 43 4.54 1.56 -11.55
C PRO A 43 5.98 1.74 -11.05
N ASN A 44 6.28 1.18 -9.87
CA ASN A 44 7.56 1.39 -9.19
C ASN A 44 7.92 0.19 -8.31
N ILE A 45 9.21 -0.05 -8.10
CA ILE A 45 9.72 -1.14 -7.25
C ILE A 45 9.30 -1.01 -5.78
N GLN A 46 8.86 0.16 -5.34
CA GLN A 46 8.31 0.39 -4.01
C GLN A 46 7.01 -0.40 -3.74
N PHE A 47 6.38 -0.93 -4.79
CA PHE A 47 5.23 -1.82 -4.68
C PHE A 47 5.60 -3.32 -4.69
N ALA A 48 6.90 -3.64 -4.55
CA ALA A 48 7.40 -5.02 -4.56
C ALA A 48 6.60 -5.99 -3.65
N PRO A 49 6.13 -5.64 -2.44
CA PRO A 49 5.32 -6.53 -1.63
C PRO A 49 4.09 -7.09 -2.36
N TYR A 50 3.38 -6.25 -3.09
CA TYR A 50 2.19 -6.65 -3.85
C TYR A 50 2.56 -7.40 -5.13
N TYR A 51 3.63 -6.99 -5.82
CA TYR A 51 4.14 -7.69 -7.00
C TYR A 51 4.60 -9.11 -6.67
N VAL A 52 5.32 -9.27 -5.55
CA VAL A 52 5.77 -10.58 -5.05
C VAL A 52 4.55 -11.46 -4.72
N ALA A 53 3.52 -10.90 -4.08
CA ALA A 53 2.31 -11.65 -3.77
C ALA A 53 1.60 -12.16 -5.04
N VAL A 54 1.56 -11.36 -6.12
CA VAL A 54 1.04 -11.81 -7.42
C VAL A 54 1.97 -12.84 -8.06
N ALA A 55 3.28 -12.57 -8.14
CA ALA A 55 4.25 -13.43 -8.82
C ALA A 55 4.38 -14.81 -8.18
N LYS A 56 4.31 -14.89 -6.83
CA LYS A 56 4.33 -16.14 -6.07
C LYS A 56 2.96 -16.83 -5.97
N GLY A 57 1.92 -16.22 -6.53
CA GLY A 57 0.58 -16.81 -6.59
C GLY A 57 -0.21 -16.72 -5.28
N TYR A 58 0.22 -15.92 -4.29
CA TYR A 58 -0.42 -15.85 -2.97
C TYR A 58 -1.88 -15.39 -3.03
N TYR A 59 -2.23 -14.50 -3.96
CA TYR A 59 -3.62 -14.14 -4.22
C TYR A 59 -4.39 -15.27 -4.91
N LYS A 60 -3.75 -15.99 -5.85
CA LYS A 60 -4.38 -17.13 -6.55
C LYS A 60 -4.66 -18.30 -5.61
N ASP A 61 -3.77 -18.54 -4.62
CA ASP A 61 -3.95 -19.56 -3.59
C ASP A 61 -5.26 -19.37 -2.80
N VAL A 62 -5.74 -18.12 -2.71
CA VAL A 62 -6.98 -17.74 -2.01
C VAL A 62 -8.12 -17.36 -2.97
N GLY A 63 -8.03 -17.76 -4.24
CA GLY A 63 -9.09 -17.61 -5.25
C GLY A 63 -9.19 -16.20 -5.85
N ILE A 64 -8.16 -15.36 -5.72
CA ILE A 64 -8.14 -13.97 -6.20
C ILE A 64 -7.15 -13.83 -7.38
N ASP A 65 -7.57 -13.12 -8.43
CA ASP A 65 -6.71 -12.66 -9.51
C ASP A 65 -6.63 -11.13 -9.48
N VAL A 66 -5.43 -10.59 -9.19
CA VAL A 66 -5.21 -9.17 -8.93
C VAL A 66 -4.76 -8.45 -10.20
N THR A 67 -5.42 -7.33 -10.49
CA THR A 67 -5.00 -6.36 -11.50
C THR A 67 -4.58 -5.06 -10.81
N PHE A 68 -3.43 -4.51 -11.19
CA PHE A 68 -2.98 -3.20 -10.73
C PHE A 68 -3.48 -2.10 -11.67
N ASP A 69 -3.98 -1.01 -11.08
CA ASP A 69 -4.42 0.19 -11.80
C ASP A 69 -3.76 1.41 -11.15
N TYR A 70 -3.05 2.23 -11.92
CA TYR A 70 -2.19 3.29 -11.42
C TYR A 70 -2.80 4.67 -11.67
N ASN A 71 -2.96 5.46 -10.60
CA ASN A 71 -3.50 6.83 -10.71
C ASN A 71 -3.02 7.69 -9.53
N PHE A 72 -3.54 8.92 -9.41
CA PHE A 72 -3.29 9.79 -8.27
C PHE A 72 -4.04 9.33 -7.01
N GLU A 73 -3.46 9.60 -5.84
CA GLU A 73 -3.96 9.11 -4.56
C GLU A 73 -5.41 9.54 -4.26
N ASN A 74 -5.77 10.78 -4.57
CA ASN A 74 -7.13 11.27 -4.38
C ASN A 74 -8.16 10.53 -5.26
N ASP A 75 -7.79 10.16 -6.49
CA ASP A 75 -8.65 9.36 -7.39
C ASP A 75 -8.87 7.95 -6.84
N VAL A 76 -7.78 7.26 -6.47
CA VAL A 76 -7.88 5.85 -6.03
C VAL A 76 -8.69 5.70 -4.74
N VAL A 77 -8.62 6.67 -3.82
CA VAL A 77 -9.42 6.68 -2.58
C VAL A 77 -10.91 6.86 -2.88
N GLN A 78 -11.26 7.79 -3.77
CA GLN A 78 -12.66 8.00 -4.17
C GLN A 78 -13.24 6.77 -4.86
N ARG A 79 -12.45 6.11 -5.73
CA ARG A 79 -12.88 4.89 -6.41
C ARG A 79 -13.04 3.73 -5.43
N ALA A 80 -12.13 3.57 -4.46
CA ALA A 80 -12.31 2.57 -3.41
C ALA A 80 -13.57 2.83 -2.58
N ALA A 81 -13.86 4.10 -2.24
CA ALA A 81 -15.08 4.48 -1.53
C ALA A 81 -16.36 4.18 -2.31
N ALA A 82 -16.31 4.30 -3.64
CA ALA A 82 -17.42 4.03 -4.55
C ALA A 82 -17.59 2.55 -4.92
N TRP A 83 -16.94 1.62 -4.22
CA TRP A 83 -17.19 0.19 -4.41
C TRP A 83 -18.62 -0.17 -3.96
N PRO A 84 -19.38 -1.04 -4.69
CA PRO A 84 -18.93 -1.88 -5.84
C PRO A 84 -19.01 -1.22 -7.22
N GLU A 85 -19.59 -0.04 -7.37
CA GLU A 85 -19.86 0.62 -8.67
C GLU A 85 -18.56 0.90 -9.44
N SER A 86 -17.52 1.34 -8.75
CA SER A 86 -16.20 1.61 -9.33
C SER A 86 -15.41 0.37 -9.76
N LYS A 87 -15.79 -0.81 -9.24
CA LYS A 87 -15.04 -2.08 -9.35
C LYS A 87 -13.63 -2.06 -8.70
N VAL A 88 -13.24 -0.96 -8.04
CA VAL A 88 -12.00 -0.87 -7.28
C VAL A 88 -12.27 -1.35 -5.86
N ALA A 89 -11.83 -2.58 -5.53
CA ALA A 89 -12.02 -3.17 -4.22
C ALA A 89 -11.01 -2.65 -3.18
N PHE A 90 -9.76 -2.45 -3.62
CA PHE A 90 -8.65 -2.02 -2.79
C PHE A 90 -7.91 -0.86 -3.43
N ALA A 91 -7.39 0.04 -2.60
CA ALA A 91 -6.51 1.12 -3.04
C ALA A 91 -5.32 1.24 -2.08
N THR A 92 -4.19 1.78 -2.57
CA THR A 92 -3.11 2.24 -1.70
C THR A 92 -3.29 3.73 -1.44
N ALA A 93 -3.24 4.15 -0.17
CA ALA A 93 -3.31 5.57 0.18
C ALA A 93 -2.72 5.83 1.56
N SER A 94 -2.37 7.09 1.82
CA SER A 94 -1.91 7.57 3.13
C SER A 94 -3.05 7.71 4.14
N GLY A 95 -2.72 7.62 5.43
CA GLY A 95 -3.68 7.89 6.48
C GLY A 95 -4.21 9.33 6.45
N THR A 96 -3.41 10.30 5.98
CA THR A 96 -3.84 11.68 5.77
C THR A 96 -4.96 11.78 4.74
N SER A 97 -4.84 11.08 3.62
CA SER A 97 -5.87 11.04 2.59
C SER A 97 -7.13 10.31 3.05
N VAL A 98 -6.99 9.26 3.87
CA VAL A 98 -8.15 8.58 4.49
C VAL A 98 -8.89 9.52 5.44
N LEU A 99 -8.21 10.28 6.30
CA LEU A 99 -8.83 11.25 7.20
C LEU A 99 -9.60 12.33 6.43
N LEU A 100 -9.01 12.85 5.33
CA LEU A 100 -9.69 13.81 4.45
C LEU A 100 -10.92 13.22 3.78
N ALA A 101 -10.81 12.01 3.25
CA ALA A 101 -11.92 11.32 2.61
C ALA A 101 -13.07 11.11 3.61
N ARG A 102 -12.77 10.68 4.83
CA ARG A 102 -13.78 10.51 5.87
C ARG A 102 -14.46 11.82 6.26
N GLN A 103 -13.74 12.93 6.34
CA GLN A 103 -14.34 14.25 6.56
C GLN A 103 -15.31 14.63 5.43
N GLN A 104 -15.04 14.21 4.20
CA GLN A 104 -15.92 14.42 3.04
C GLN A 104 -17.11 13.44 3.00
N GLY A 105 -17.26 12.58 4.02
CA GLY A 105 -18.33 11.59 4.11
C GLY A 105 -18.06 10.29 3.37
N LEU A 106 -16.83 10.07 2.85
CA LEU A 106 -16.44 8.82 2.22
C LEU A 106 -16.13 7.77 3.29
N ALA A 107 -16.89 6.69 3.33
CA ALA A 107 -16.77 5.63 4.31
C ALA A 107 -15.65 4.65 3.91
N VAL A 108 -14.39 5.05 4.10
CA VAL A 108 -13.19 4.25 3.82
C VAL A 108 -12.39 3.97 5.09
N ARG A 109 -11.66 2.85 5.11
CA ARG A 109 -10.77 2.44 6.20
C ARG A 109 -9.45 1.90 5.68
N THR A 110 -8.37 2.19 6.39
CA THR A 110 -7.10 1.49 6.23
C THR A 110 -7.19 0.12 6.94
N VAL A 111 -6.83 -0.94 6.23
CA VAL A 111 -6.89 -2.33 6.72
C VAL A 111 -5.49 -2.97 6.85
N GLU A 112 -4.46 -2.31 6.34
CA GLU A 112 -3.06 -2.68 6.43
C GLU A 112 -2.20 -1.42 6.24
N THR A 113 -1.17 -1.21 7.06
CA THR A 113 -0.20 -0.12 6.91
C THR A 113 1.14 -0.66 6.44
N LEU A 114 1.48 -0.39 5.17
CA LEU A 114 2.76 -0.80 4.59
C LEU A 114 3.91 0.03 5.17
N TYR A 115 3.81 1.35 5.08
CA TYR A 115 4.86 2.26 5.56
C TYR A 115 4.72 2.53 7.04
N GLN A 116 5.58 1.92 7.84
CA GLN A 116 5.62 2.04 9.30
C GLN A 116 6.33 3.31 9.79
N LYS A 117 7.04 3.98 8.90
CA LYS A 117 7.68 5.29 9.10
C LYS A 117 7.29 6.17 7.92
N PHE A 118 6.95 7.42 8.19
CA PHE A 118 6.59 8.36 7.13
C PHE A 118 7.77 8.59 6.18
N PRO A 119 7.66 8.26 4.88
CA PRO A 119 8.81 8.16 3.99
C PRO A 119 9.24 9.49 3.36
N VAL A 120 8.43 10.55 3.49
CA VAL A 120 8.67 11.79 2.77
C VAL A 120 9.78 12.61 3.40
N VAL A 121 10.61 13.15 2.54
CA VAL A 121 11.75 14.00 2.89
C VAL A 121 11.78 15.24 1.98
N PHE A 122 12.39 16.30 2.50
CA PHE A 122 12.90 17.40 1.69
C PHE A 122 14.34 17.06 1.32
N PHE A 123 14.69 17.20 0.06
CA PHE A 123 16.02 16.88 -0.41
C PHE A 123 16.55 17.96 -1.34
N ALA A 124 17.87 18.14 -1.33
CA ALA A 124 18.55 19.13 -2.15
C ALA A 124 19.97 18.66 -2.46
N LYS A 125 20.61 19.21 -3.50
CA LYS A 125 22.07 19.10 -3.62
C LYS A 125 22.73 19.69 -2.37
N SER A 126 23.80 19.06 -1.85
CA SER A 126 24.44 19.51 -0.62
C SER A 126 24.98 20.95 -0.70
N ALA A 127 25.29 21.43 -1.91
CA ALA A 127 25.65 22.83 -2.15
C ALA A 127 24.53 23.83 -1.79
N THR A 128 23.26 23.38 -1.72
CA THR A 128 22.12 24.20 -1.30
C THR A 128 22.16 24.51 0.21
N GLY A 129 22.81 23.65 1.02
CA GLY A 129 22.97 23.80 2.46
C GLY A 129 21.71 23.51 3.25
N LEU A 130 20.88 22.54 2.83
CA LEU A 130 19.65 22.13 3.51
C LEU A 130 19.98 21.28 4.75
N LYS A 131 19.96 21.89 5.94
CA LYS A 131 20.25 21.23 7.23
C LYS A 131 19.08 21.30 8.21
N SER A 132 18.19 22.27 8.04
CA SER A 132 17.07 22.52 8.92
C SER A 132 15.87 23.08 8.16
N VAL A 133 14.71 23.13 8.79
CA VAL A 133 13.49 23.73 8.20
C VAL A 133 13.70 25.22 7.88
N ASN A 134 14.54 25.93 8.65
CA ASN A 134 14.81 27.34 8.38
C ASN A 134 15.55 27.57 7.05
N ASP A 135 16.26 26.57 6.54
CA ASP A 135 17.00 26.66 5.27
C ASP A 135 16.07 26.60 4.06
N LEU A 136 14.78 26.32 4.27
CA LEU A 136 13.74 26.40 3.22
C LEU A 136 13.39 27.86 2.89
N LYS A 137 13.68 28.82 3.78
CA LYS A 137 13.37 30.25 3.56
C LYS A 137 14.08 30.78 2.31
N GLY A 138 13.31 31.43 1.44
CA GLY A 138 13.79 31.99 0.19
C GLY A 138 14.11 30.95 -0.90
N LYS A 139 13.86 29.65 -0.67
CA LYS A 139 14.10 28.60 -1.66
C LYS A 139 12.86 28.37 -2.51
N THR A 140 13.11 27.83 -3.72
CA THR A 140 12.05 27.22 -4.52
C THR A 140 11.94 25.76 -4.13
N VAL A 141 10.77 25.36 -3.64
CA VAL A 141 10.44 24.01 -3.18
C VAL A 141 9.47 23.36 -4.17
N GLY A 142 9.86 22.25 -4.77
CA GLY A 142 9.02 21.51 -5.72
C GLY A 142 8.27 20.36 -5.07
N ILE A 143 6.95 20.32 -5.30
CA ILE A 143 6.05 19.21 -4.91
C ILE A 143 5.38 18.65 -6.16
N PRO A 144 4.90 17.38 -6.15
CA PRO A 144 4.15 16.84 -7.29
C PRO A 144 2.91 17.65 -7.64
N GLY A 145 2.20 18.13 -6.61
CA GLY A 145 0.96 18.89 -6.72
C GLY A 145 0.37 19.17 -5.34
N ARG A 146 -0.77 19.84 -5.30
CA ARG A 146 -1.50 20.14 -4.05
C ARG A 146 -2.33 18.94 -3.58
N PHE A 147 -1.70 17.76 -3.53
CA PHE A 147 -2.31 16.49 -3.09
C PHE A 147 -1.25 15.53 -2.53
N GLY A 148 -1.70 14.49 -1.82
CA GLY A 148 -0.88 13.38 -1.36
C GLY A 148 0.18 13.73 -0.31
N GLU A 149 0.99 12.75 0.03
CA GLU A 149 1.92 12.85 1.16
C GLU A 149 2.96 13.98 1.04
N SER A 150 3.40 14.34 -0.17
CA SER A 150 4.35 15.44 -0.35
C SER A 150 3.77 16.80 0.06
N LEU A 151 2.49 17.04 -0.21
CA LEU A 151 1.80 18.24 0.29
C LEU A 151 1.65 18.21 1.79
N TYR A 152 1.20 17.10 2.38
CA TYR A 152 1.00 16.99 3.82
C TYR A 152 2.32 17.06 4.59
N ALA A 153 3.42 16.54 4.01
CA ALA A 153 4.76 16.71 4.51
C ALA A 153 5.18 18.19 4.60
N LEU A 154 4.94 18.94 3.53
CA LEU A 154 5.20 20.38 3.49
C LEU A 154 4.39 21.09 4.60
N MET A 155 3.10 20.83 4.68
CA MET A 155 2.23 21.47 5.67
C MET A 155 2.60 21.07 7.11
N ALA A 156 3.00 19.81 7.35
CA ALA A 156 3.44 19.36 8.66
C ALA A 156 4.72 20.06 9.13
N ILE A 157 5.70 20.22 8.24
CA ILE A 157 6.93 20.97 8.54
C ILE A 157 6.63 22.43 8.82
N LEU A 158 5.79 23.07 8.01
CA LEU A 158 5.39 24.48 8.22
C LEU A 158 4.67 24.65 9.56
N TYR A 159 3.74 23.76 9.87
CA TYR A 159 3.00 23.77 11.13
C TYR A 159 3.94 23.60 12.34
N ALA A 160 4.78 22.58 12.34
CA ALA A 160 5.64 22.25 13.46
C ALA A 160 6.71 23.33 13.72
N SER A 161 7.21 23.98 12.66
CA SER A 161 8.21 25.05 12.75
C SER A 161 7.62 26.45 12.86
N LYS A 162 6.29 26.60 12.81
CA LYS A 162 5.57 27.88 12.77
C LYS A 162 6.05 28.78 11.62
N LEU A 163 6.37 28.17 10.50
CA LEU A 163 6.81 28.86 9.29
C LEU A 163 5.62 29.04 8.36
N ASP A 164 5.48 30.23 7.77
CA ASP A 164 4.48 30.49 6.75
C ASP A 164 4.97 30.02 5.37
N GLU A 165 4.07 29.53 4.52
CA GLU A 165 4.43 29.07 3.16
C GLU A 165 5.01 30.21 2.31
N SER A 166 4.61 31.48 2.58
CA SER A 166 5.17 32.66 1.90
C SER A 166 6.65 32.87 2.13
N ALA A 167 7.27 32.17 3.12
CA ALA A 167 8.70 32.19 3.33
C ALA A 167 9.50 31.51 2.22
N MET A 168 8.85 30.75 1.32
CA MET A 168 9.44 30.03 0.20
C MET A 168 8.56 30.14 -1.05
N THR A 169 9.07 29.72 -2.19
CA THR A 169 8.28 29.60 -3.42
C THR A 169 7.94 28.13 -3.64
N VAL A 170 6.68 27.73 -3.48
CA VAL A 170 6.23 26.36 -3.75
C VAL A 170 5.81 26.23 -5.21
N GLN A 171 6.37 25.24 -5.93
CA GLN A 171 6.04 24.93 -7.32
C GLN A 171 5.44 23.52 -7.44
N GLU A 172 4.35 23.41 -8.20
CA GLU A 172 3.75 22.14 -8.59
C GLU A 172 4.41 21.67 -9.90
N ILE A 173 5.12 20.55 -9.85
CA ILE A 173 6.03 20.09 -10.91
C ILE A 173 5.79 18.65 -11.39
N GLY A 174 4.66 18.05 -10.99
CA GLY A 174 4.42 16.62 -11.24
C GLY A 174 5.49 15.75 -10.55
N PHE A 175 5.71 14.55 -11.08
CA PHE A 175 6.72 13.61 -10.55
C PHE A 175 8.10 13.82 -11.19
N THR A 176 8.56 15.07 -11.27
CA THR A 176 9.86 15.46 -11.89
C THR A 176 10.86 16.03 -10.89
N GLN A 177 10.63 15.85 -9.58
CA GLN A 177 11.39 16.50 -8.51
C GLN A 177 12.90 16.27 -8.63
N ALA A 178 13.33 15.00 -8.84
CA ALA A 178 14.75 14.67 -8.97
C ALA A 178 15.40 15.39 -10.17
N GLN A 179 14.72 15.38 -11.32
CA GLN A 179 15.20 16.06 -12.51
C GLN A 179 15.30 17.58 -12.30
N MET A 180 14.27 18.19 -11.72
CA MET A 180 14.23 19.63 -11.51
C MET A 180 15.31 20.11 -10.52
N VAL A 181 15.62 19.31 -9.47
CA VAL A 181 16.76 19.57 -8.57
C VAL A 181 18.09 19.36 -9.29
N LEU A 182 18.21 18.30 -10.11
CA LEU A 182 19.42 18.03 -10.89
C LEU A 182 19.78 19.19 -11.83
N GLU A 183 18.77 19.75 -12.49
CA GLU A 183 18.89 20.85 -13.46
C GLU A 183 18.91 22.25 -12.82
N ASP A 184 18.96 22.35 -11.49
CA ASP A 184 18.92 23.61 -10.70
C ASP A 184 17.69 24.49 -10.97
N LYS A 185 16.60 23.91 -11.49
CA LYS A 185 15.31 24.60 -11.72
C LYS A 185 14.54 24.85 -10.42
N ILE A 186 14.75 24.00 -9.43
CA ILE A 186 14.33 24.17 -8.04
C ILE A 186 15.50 23.86 -7.11
N GLN A 187 15.52 24.47 -5.92
CA GLN A 187 16.57 24.21 -4.95
C GLN A 187 16.28 22.99 -4.07
N VAL A 188 14.99 22.73 -3.77
CA VAL A 188 14.57 21.67 -2.86
C VAL A 188 13.42 20.90 -3.48
N GLY A 189 13.54 19.59 -3.51
CA GLY A 189 12.45 18.69 -3.89
C GLY A 189 11.79 18.08 -2.63
N VAL A 190 10.51 17.75 -2.74
CA VAL A 190 9.79 16.97 -1.73
C VAL A 190 9.38 15.63 -2.34
N GLY A 191 9.83 14.54 -1.74
CA GLY A 191 9.60 13.20 -2.29
C GLY A 191 9.98 12.11 -1.30
N TYR A 192 10.03 10.87 -1.74
CA TYR A 192 10.32 9.73 -0.89
C TYR A 192 11.82 9.51 -0.70
N ALA A 193 12.23 9.26 0.53
CA ALA A 193 13.64 9.07 0.91
C ALA A 193 14.37 8.00 0.07
N MET A 194 13.64 6.94 -0.30
CA MET A 194 14.15 5.81 -1.08
C MET A 194 14.12 6.04 -2.59
N ASN A 195 13.52 7.11 -3.09
CA ASN A 195 13.33 7.33 -4.53
C ASN A 195 14.16 8.52 -5.04
N GLU A 196 13.67 9.75 -4.96
CA GLU A 196 14.30 10.93 -5.58
C GLU A 196 15.73 11.20 -5.08
N PRO A 197 16.05 11.11 -3.77
CA PRO A 197 17.42 11.24 -3.29
C PRO A 197 18.37 10.17 -3.83
N VAL A 198 17.87 8.95 -4.03
CA VAL A 198 18.65 7.83 -4.58
C VAL A 198 18.98 8.10 -6.06
N ILE A 199 18.01 8.58 -6.83
CA ILE A 199 18.24 8.99 -8.23
C ILE A 199 19.37 10.02 -8.32
N LEU A 200 19.35 11.08 -7.50
CA LEU A 200 20.39 12.11 -7.51
C LEU A 200 21.76 11.55 -7.12
N ARG A 201 21.83 10.68 -6.10
CA ARG A 201 23.09 10.06 -5.70
C ARG A 201 23.70 9.19 -6.79
N GLN A 202 22.87 8.45 -7.54
CA GLN A 202 23.36 7.69 -8.70
C GLN A 202 23.90 8.57 -9.84
N MET A 203 23.38 9.81 -9.93
CA MET A 203 23.93 10.82 -10.83
C MET A 203 25.13 11.57 -10.23
N ASN A 204 25.81 10.95 -9.24
CA ASN A 204 26.99 11.49 -8.55
C ASN A 204 26.75 12.83 -7.83
N GLN A 205 25.50 13.13 -7.46
CA GLN A 205 25.20 14.29 -6.62
C GLN A 205 25.33 13.94 -5.15
N GLN A 206 25.96 14.84 -4.39
CA GLN A 206 25.83 14.79 -2.93
C GLN A 206 24.50 15.42 -2.53
N VAL A 207 23.72 14.73 -1.67
CA VAL A 207 22.33 15.07 -1.35
C VAL A 207 22.16 15.20 0.15
N ASP A 208 21.72 16.36 0.57
CA ASP A 208 21.21 16.60 1.92
C ASP A 208 19.74 16.21 1.97
N ILE A 209 19.34 15.64 3.12
CA ILE A 209 17.97 15.20 3.39
C ILE A 209 17.52 15.75 4.73
N LEU A 210 16.35 16.39 4.71
CA LEU A 210 15.60 16.78 5.91
C LEU A 210 14.38 15.85 6.02
N ARG A 211 14.38 14.95 7.01
CA ARG A 211 13.29 14.01 7.24
C ARG A 211 12.12 14.70 7.92
N VAL A 212 10.92 14.46 7.40
CA VAL A 212 9.70 14.98 8.04
C VAL A 212 9.48 14.34 9.41
N THR A 213 9.81 13.05 9.56
CA THR A 213 9.71 12.32 10.83
C THR A 213 10.55 12.91 11.96
N ASP A 214 11.65 13.61 11.65
CA ASP A 214 12.47 14.28 12.65
C ASP A 214 11.76 15.52 13.25
N VAL A 215 10.73 16.02 12.57
CA VAL A 215 9.94 17.19 12.96
C VAL A 215 8.52 16.79 13.34
N TYR A 216 7.87 15.97 12.51
CA TYR A 216 6.50 15.53 12.72
C TYR A 216 6.24 14.19 12.02
N ASP A 217 5.77 13.17 12.76
CA ASP A 217 5.42 11.89 12.20
C ASP A 217 3.95 11.85 11.78
N LEU A 218 3.67 11.25 10.61
CA LEU A 218 2.35 11.20 10.00
C LEU A 218 1.95 9.76 9.65
N ALA A 219 0.63 9.49 9.68
CA ALA A 219 0.07 8.23 9.20
C ALA A 219 0.29 8.09 7.69
N SER A 220 1.02 7.05 7.29
CA SER A 220 1.48 6.84 5.92
C SER A 220 0.69 5.77 5.18
N ASN A 221 1.23 5.32 4.04
CA ASN A 221 0.50 4.50 3.07
C ASN A 221 0.28 3.07 3.53
N GLY A 222 -0.90 2.59 3.17
CA GLY A 222 -1.32 1.22 3.34
C GLY A 222 -2.46 0.86 2.40
N ILE A 223 -3.10 -0.29 2.63
CA ILE A 223 -4.27 -0.73 1.88
C ILE A 223 -5.52 -0.09 2.47
N VAL A 224 -6.33 0.52 1.61
CA VAL A 224 -7.60 1.18 1.94
C VAL A 224 -8.74 0.49 1.21
N VAL A 225 -9.87 0.33 1.90
CA VAL A 225 -11.11 -0.26 1.38
C VAL A 225 -12.32 0.56 1.83
N SER A 226 -13.48 0.37 1.18
CA SER A 226 -14.74 0.91 1.68
C SER A 226 -15.26 0.13 2.90
N GLU A 227 -15.99 0.79 3.79
CA GLU A 227 -16.73 0.11 4.87
C GLU A 227 -17.80 -0.84 4.30
N ALA A 228 -18.34 -0.53 3.13
CA ALA A 228 -19.27 -1.42 2.43
C ALA A 228 -18.61 -2.76 2.10
N LEU A 229 -17.38 -2.77 1.58
CA LEU A 229 -16.65 -4.01 1.30
C LEU A 229 -16.36 -4.80 2.58
N ILE A 230 -15.93 -4.13 3.66
CA ILE A 230 -15.71 -4.78 4.97
C ILE A 230 -16.98 -5.47 5.46
N THR A 231 -18.14 -4.82 5.30
CA THR A 231 -19.43 -5.34 5.80
C THR A 231 -19.96 -6.47 4.92
N GLN A 232 -19.85 -6.33 3.59
CA GLN A 232 -20.46 -7.28 2.65
C GLN A 232 -19.59 -8.50 2.39
N ASP A 233 -18.27 -8.35 2.45
CA ASP A 233 -17.32 -9.43 2.16
C ASP A 233 -16.02 -9.30 3.00
N PRO A 234 -16.11 -9.47 4.32
CA PRO A 234 -14.94 -9.41 5.20
C PRO A 234 -13.90 -10.49 4.91
N ASP A 235 -14.31 -11.62 4.35
CA ASP A 235 -13.41 -12.71 3.98
C ASP A 235 -12.54 -12.35 2.79
N LEU A 236 -13.08 -11.63 1.80
CA LEU A 236 -12.26 -11.08 0.71
C LEU A 236 -11.21 -10.12 1.26
N VAL A 237 -11.61 -9.22 2.17
CA VAL A 237 -10.66 -8.26 2.77
C VAL A 237 -9.56 -9.00 3.52
N ARG A 238 -9.92 -9.99 4.35
CA ARG A 238 -8.99 -10.79 5.14
C ARG A 238 -8.00 -11.55 4.25
N THR A 239 -8.50 -12.29 3.27
CA THR A 239 -7.66 -13.13 2.41
C THR A 239 -6.75 -12.29 1.53
N PHE A 240 -7.23 -11.13 1.04
CA PHE A 240 -6.42 -10.18 0.29
C PHE A 240 -5.28 -9.60 1.14
N VAL A 241 -5.59 -9.10 2.34
CA VAL A 241 -4.59 -8.53 3.27
C VAL A 241 -3.55 -9.58 3.65
N GLN A 242 -3.98 -10.80 3.99
CA GLN A 242 -3.05 -11.89 4.35
C GLN A 242 -2.13 -12.28 3.18
N ALA A 243 -2.64 -12.32 1.96
CA ALA A 243 -1.82 -12.58 0.78
C ALA A 243 -0.80 -11.44 0.53
N SER A 244 -1.22 -10.18 0.74
CA SER A 244 -0.34 -9.01 0.67
C SER A 244 0.78 -9.07 1.70
N LEU A 245 0.45 -9.43 2.94
CA LEU A 245 1.41 -9.56 4.05
C LEU A 245 2.41 -10.72 3.83
N ARG A 246 1.99 -11.82 3.19
CA ARG A 246 2.92 -12.88 2.74
C ARG A 246 3.92 -12.32 1.73
N GLY A 247 3.47 -11.53 0.76
CA GLY A 247 4.34 -10.85 -0.20
C GLY A 247 5.29 -9.86 0.45
N LEU A 248 4.82 -9.09 1.43
CA LEU A 248 5.65 -8.18 2.23
C LEU A 248 6.72 -8.97 3.00
N LYS A 249 6.33 -10.04 3.70
CA LYS A 249 7.27 -10.88 4.43
C LYS A 249 8.35 -11.44 3.53
N ASP A 250 8.00 -12.00 2.39
CA ASP A 250 8.96 -12.57 1.43
C ASP A 250 9.89 -11.49 0.85
N THR A 251 9.36 -10.29 0.62
CA THR A 251 10.17 -9.15 0.17
C THR A 251 11.22 -8.75 1.21
N LEU A 252 10.85 -8.77 2.49
CA LEU A 252 11.76 -8.47 3.60
C LEU A 252 12.80 -9.59 3.82
N ASP A 253 12.38 -10.84 3.70
CA ASP A 253 13.24 -12.02 3.93
C ASP A 253 14.23 -12.25 2.77
N ASN A 254 13.83 -11.95 1.53
CA ASN A 254 14.66 -12.14 0.33
C ASN A 254 14.49 -11.00 -0.69
N PRO A 255 15.09 -9.83 -0.43
CA PRO A 255 14.96 -8.67 -1.31
C PRO A 255 15.48 -8.89 -2.74
N ASP A 256 16.48 -9.75 -2.94
CA ASP A 256 17.03 -10.06 -4.26
C ASP A 256 16.04 -10.86 -5.12
N ASP A 257 15.31 -11.79 -4.52
CA ASP A 257 14.23 -12.51 -5.18
C ASP A 257 13.05 -11.58 -5.48
N ALA A 258 12.65 -10.79 -4.48
CA ALA A 258 11.60 -9.79 -4.63
C ALA A 258 11.89 -8.80 -5.76
N TYR A 259 13.14 -8.32 -5.85
CA TYR A 259 13.59 -7.47 -6.96
C TYR A 259 13.33 -8.14 -8.32
N LYS A 260 13.81 -9.37 -8.51
CA LYS A 260 13.67 -10.09 -9.78
C LYS A 260 12.21 -10.29 -10.18
N LEU A 261 11.38 -10.72 -9.23
CA LEU A 261 9.96 -10.95 -9.44
C LEU A 261 9.21 -9.68 -9.79
N SER A 262 9.60 -8.55 -9.20
CA SER A 262 8.92 -7.26 -9.39
C SER A 262 9.17 -6.61 -10.75
N LEU A 263 10.28 -6.92 -11.43
CA LEU A 263 10.66 -6.27 -12.69
C LEU A 263 9.60 -6.42 -13.79
N SER A 264 8.89 -7.55 -13.82
CA SER A 264 7.85 -7.82 -14.83
C SER A 264 6.61 -6.94 -14.69
N PHE A 265 6.44 -6.26 -13.55
CA PHE A 265 5.30 -5.38 -13.27
C PHE A 265 5.60 -3.90 -13.56
N ILE A 266 6.87 -3.58 -13.84
CA ILE A 266 7.31 -2.21 -14.08
C ILE A 266 7.61 -2.08 -15.58
N PRO A 267 6.89 -1.22 -16.34
CA PRO A 267 7.17 -0.98 -17.74
C PRO A 267 8.61 -0.53 -17.98
N GLU A 268 9.20 -0.94 -19.10
CA GLU A 268 10.59 -0.65 -19.45
C GLU A 268 10.92 0.85 -19.37
N ALA A 269 10.00 1.71 -19.78
CA ALA A 269 10.15 3.16 -19.70
C ALA A 269 10.32 3.71 -18.26
N GLN A 270 9.84 2.99 -17.24
CA GLN A 270 9.96 3.35 -15.81
C GLN A 270 11.05 2.55 -15.09
N LEU A 271 11.53 1.46 -15.67
CA LEU A 271 12.60 0.66 -15.05
C LEU A 271 13.91 1.46 -14.93
N GLY A 272 14.28 2.22 -15.97
CA GLY A 272 15.52 2.95 -15.99
C GLY A 272 16.74 2.04 -15.74
N ASP A 273 17.68 2.50 -14.91
CA ASP A 273 18.85 1.69 -14.52
C ASP A 273 18.44 0.58 -13.54
N PRO A 274 18.69 -0.71 -13.86
CA PRO A 274 18.43 -1.83 -12.95
C PRO A 274 19.11 -1.71 -11.56
N LYS A 275 20.27 -1.05 -11.49
CA LYS A 275 20.96 -0.80 -10.21
C LYS A 275 20.17 0.18 -9.35
N LEU A 276 19.56 1.19 -9.99
CA LEU A 276 18.70 2.15 -9.31
C LEU A 276 17.51 1.43 -8.65
N GLN A 277 16.78 0.61 -9.40
CA GLN A 277 15.62 -0.10 -8.88
C GLN A 277 15.98 -1.00 -7.70
N ARG A 278 17.12 -1.71 -7.77
CA ARG A 278 17.61 -2.52 -6.64
C ARG A 278 17.90 -1.65 -5.41
N GLN A 279 18.54 -0.49 -5.59
CA GLN A 279 18.84 0.41 -4.48
C GLN A 279 17.57 1.01 -3.89
N VAL A 280 16.60 1.42 -4.72
CA VAL A 280 15.29 1.91 -4.27
C VAL A 280 14.59 0.86 -3.41
N LEU A 281 14.58 -0.40 -3.83
CA LEU A 281 14.02 -1.49 -3.03
C LEU A 281 14.72 -1.62 -1.68
N GLN A 282 16.06 -1.68 -1.67
CA GLN A 282 16.83 -1.83 -0.43
C GLN A 282 16.61 -0.67 0.54
N GLU A 283 16.54 0.56 0.03
CA GLU A 283 16.25 1.76 0.84
C GLU A 283 14.79 1.79 1.33
N SER A 284 13.88 1.03 0.71
CA SER A 284 12.47 0.93 1.13
C SER A 284 12.27 0.00 2.33
N LEU A 285 13.06 -1.09 2.46
CA LEU A 285 12.85 -2.12 3.47
C LEU A 285 12.75 -1.59 4.91
N PRO A 286 13.61 -0.63 5.36
CA PRO A 286 13.54 -0.10 6.73
C PRO A 286 12.26 0.70 7.02
N PHE A 287 11.53 1.13 5.99
CA PHE A 287 10.27 1.87 6.15
C PHE A 287 9.07 0.95 6.33
N TRP A 288 9.17 -0.32 5.95
CA TRP A 288 8.09 -1.30 6.06
C TRP A 288 8.09 -2.07 7.39
N GLN A 289 9.04 -1.74 8.27
CA GLN A 289 9.21 -2.38 9.56
C GLN A 289 9.37 -1.33 10.68
N SER A 290 8.94 -1.72 11.88
CA SER A 290 9.12 -0.95 13.12
C SER A 290 9.11 -1.89 14.32
N ASP A 291 9.43 -1.38 15.50
CA ASP A 291 9.29 -2.14 16.76
C ASP A 291 7.84 -2.61 16.97
N LYS A 292 6.88 -1.84 16.48
CA LYS A 292 5.45 -2.20 16.53
C LYS A 292 5.14 -3.41 15.67
N THR A 293 5.68 -3.49 14.44
CA THR A 293 5.45 -4.65 13.58
C THR A 293 6.13 -5.91 14.10
N THR A 294 7.20 -5.80 14.86
CA THR A 294 7.84 -6.94 15.52
C THR A 294 6.94 -7.56 16.59
N SER A 295 6.19 -6.76 17.32
CA SER A 295 5.31 -7.22 18.40
C SER A 295 3.87 -7.47 18.00
N ALA A 296 3.31 -6.67 17.07
CA ALA A 296 1.90 -6.70 16.68
C ALA A 296 1.65 -7.35 15.30
N GLY A 297 2.69 -7.60 14.52
CA GLY A 297 2.63 -8.18 13.17
C GLY A 297 2.85 -7.14 12.06
N LEU A 298 3.32 -7.62 10.89
CA LEU A 298 3.43 -6.79 9.70
C LEU A 298 2.08 -6.18 9.34
N GLY A 299 2.09 -4.98 8.78
CA GLY A 299 0.86 -4.27 8.40
C GLY A 299 0.15 -3.56 9.55
N PHE A 300 0.68 -3.61 10.78
CA PHE A 300 0.06 -3.00 11.95
C PHE A 300 -0.11 -1.48 11.79
N THR A 301 -1.30 -0.99 12.15
CA THR A 301 -1.62 0.44 12.18
C THR A 301 -1.57 0.96 13.62
N ASP A 302 -0.69 1.95 13.87
CA ASP A 302 -0.52 2.55 15.21
C ASP A 302 -1.51 3.71 15.41
N VAL A 303 -2.45 3.53 16.32
CA VAL A 303 -3.46 4.54 16.68
C VAL A 303 -2.84 5.87 17.13
N ALA A 304 -1.68 5.83 17.79
CA ALA A 304 -1.04 7.04 18.30
C ALA A 304 -0.54 7.95 17.16
N VAL A 305 0.01 7.35 16.09
CA VAL A 305 0.42 8.10 14.89
C VAL A 305 -0.80 8.70 14.19
N TRP A 306 -1.89 7.95 14.08
CA TRP A 306 -3.13 8.45 13.48
C TRP A 306 -3.78 9.59 14.26
N ALA A 307 -3.85 9.47 15.59
CA ALA A 307 -4.37 10.54 16.46
C ALA A 307 -3.54 11.82 16.34
N LYS A 308 -2.20 11.69 16.30
CA LYS A 308 -1.29 12.80 16.09
C LYS A 308 -1.46 13.44 14.71
N THR A 309 -1.67 12.62 13.67
CA THR A 309 -1.94 13.10 12.30
C THR A 309 -3.24 13.89 12.24
N GLU A 310 -4.34 13.38 12.83
CA GLU A 310 -5.63 14.07 12.90
C GLU A 310 -5.51 15.42 13.61
N GLN A 311 -4.81 15.43 14.75
CA GLN A 311 -4.57 16.67 15.51
C GLN A 311 -3.84 17.73 14.66
N PHE A 312 -2.78 17.33 13.96
CA PHE A 312 -2.05 18.22 13.04
C PHE A 312 -2.98 18.73 11.95
N MET A 313 -3.71 17.85 11.27
CA MET A 313 -4.55 18.22 10.14
C MET A 313 -5.66 19.19 10.54
N ARG A 314 -6.22 19.07 11.74
CA ARG A 314 -7.15 20.07 12.30
C ARG A 314 -6.46 21.40 12.59
N ALA A 315 -5.31 21.36 13.25
CA ALA A 315 -4.57 22.57 13.59
C ALA A 315 -4.09 23.32 12.35
N ALA A 316 -3.72 22.59 11.29
CA ALA A 316 -3.36 23.14 9.97
C ALA A 316 -4.58 23.52 9.11
N LYS A 317 -5.81 23.38 9.64
CA LYS A 317 -7.08 23.68 8.95
C LYS A 317 -7.30 22.84 7.67
N LEU A 318 -6.65 21.68 7.60
CA LEU A 318 -6.91 20.67 6.56
C LEU A 318 -8.20 19.90 6.84
N LEU A 319 -8.53 19.73 8.13
CA LEU A 319 -9.80 19.18 8.57
C LEU A 319 -10.63 20.33 9.19
N ALA A 320 -11.90 20.44 8.78
CA ALA A 320 -12.82 21.44 9.30
C ALA A 320 -13.32 21.12 10.73
N GLY A 321 -13.23 19.82 11.13
CA GLY A 321 -13.64 19.33 12.44
C GLY A 321 -12.94 18.02 12.79
N PRO A 322 -13.23 17.44 13.96
CA PRO A 322 -12.65 16.17 14.38
C PRO A 322 -13.15 15.03 13.50
N VAL A 323 -12.22 14.13 13.16
CA VAL A 323 -12.52 12.85 12.48
C VAL A 323 -12.30 11.71 13.47
N ASP A 324 -13.24 10.77 13.52
CA ASP A 324 -13.09 9.58 14.34
C ASP A 324 -11.95 8.70 13.80
N VAL A 325 -10.81 8.77 14.47
CA VAL A 325 -9.61 7.99 14.15
C VAL A 325 -9.87 6.49 14.29
N GLY A 326 -10.68 6.06 15.29
CA GLY A 326 -11.03 4.66 15.49
C GLY A 326 -11.83 4.06 14.36
N ALA A 327 -12.60 4.90 13.64
CA ALA A 327 -13.31 4.50 12.43
C ALA A 327 -12.45 4.56 11.16
N ALA A 328 -11.28 5.19 11.18
CA ALA A 328 -10.46 5.42 9.98
C ALA A 328 -9.55 4.23 9.63
N PHE A 329 -9.32 3.30 10.54
CA PHE A 329 -8.53 2.09 10.30
C PHE A 329 -9.03 0.90 11.11
N THR A 330 -8.53 -0.30 10.80
CA THR A 330 -8.69 -1.50 11.64
C THR A 330 -7.49 -2.42 11.50
N ASN A 331 -7.09 -3.08 12.59
CA ASN A 331 -6.07 -4.13 12.62
C ASN A 331 -6.66 -5.54 12.60
N GLU A 332 -7.95 -5.69 12.32
CA GLU A 332 -8.66 -6.98 12.37
C GLU A 332 -8.15 -7.97 11.31
N PHE A 333 -7.68 -7.46 10.17
CA PHE A 333 -7.34 -8.28 9.00
C PHE A 333 -5.87 -8.67 8.90
N ILE A 334 -5.00 -8.13 9.75
CA ILE A 334 -3.56 -8.45 9.76
C ILE A 334 -3.18 -9.68 10.58
N LYS A 335 -4.14 -10.31 11.25
CA LYS A 335 -3.94 -11.47 12.13
C LYS A 335 -4.45 -12.75 11.49
#